data_c12b2474a092a3af88ea5276c6f62f2e
#
_entry.id   c12b2474a092a3af88ea5276c6f62f2e
#
_cell.length_a   1.000
_cell.length_b   1.000
_cell.length_c   1.000
_cell.angle_alpha   90.00
_cell.angle_beta   90.00
_cell.angle_gamma   90.00
#
_symmetry.space_group_name_H-M   'P 1'
#
loop_
_entity.id
_entity.type
_entity.pdbx_description
1 polymer ?
#
loop_
_entity_poly.entity_id
_entity_poly.type
_entity_poly.pdbx_seq_one_letter_code
_entity_poly.pdbx_strand_id
1 'polypeptide(L)'
;YIFGGSMGGTGTWKLLSTYPHYFAAAMPCAANPKGMSADNVATTPVYNVMGLADKIMGSDVRAIAESFIAQLQLLGDDVKYETVPDWSHEITCIQSYSTARLNWVFAHSNELVNGIESVYSEGQTLPSDASASDAWYTLMGVRVSKPSAPGLYLHHGKKVVVK
;
A
#
# COMPACT_ATOMS: atom_id res chain seq x y z
N TYR A 1 1.14 2.52 1.49
CA TYR A 1 2.23 1.56 1.28
C TYR A 1 2.58 0.85 2.58
N ILE A 2 3.08 -0.38 2.49
CA ILE A 2 3.51 -1.14 3.66
C ILE A 2 4.86 -1.81 3.41
N PHE A 3 5.75 -1.73 4.42
CA PHE A 3 7.11 -2.26 4.36
C PHE A 3 7.43 -3.04 5.64
N GLY A 4 8.30 -4.02 5.54
CA GLY A 4 8.79 -4.71 6.72
C GLY A 4 9.88 -5.71 6.42
N GLY A 5 10.83 -5.82 7.34
CA GLY A 5 11.88 -6.84 7.33
C GLY A 5 11.69 -7.86 8.44
N SER A 6 12.08 -9.12 8.23
CA SER A 6 12.01 -10.20 9.21
C SER A 6 10.59 -10.40 9.76
N MET A 7 10.41 -10.30 11.06
CA MET A 7 9.09 -10.34 11.71
C MET A 7 8.14 -9.26 11.15
N GLY A 8 8.66 -8.04 10.87
CA GLY A 8 7.89 -6.98 10.23
C GLY A 8 7.47 -7.32 8.80
N GLY A 9 8.32 -8.02 8.05
CA GLY A 9 7.99 -8.52 6.72
C GLY A 9 6.92 -9.62 6.75
N THR A 10 6.98 -10.53 7.72
CA THR A 10 5.91 -11.51 7.97
C THR A 10 4.61 -10.81 8.38
N GLY A 11 4.70 -9.74 9.18
CA GLY A 11 3.57 -8.87 9.50
C GLY A 11 3.00 -8.18 8.26
N THR A 12 3.86 -7.73 7.34
CA THR A 12 3.44 -7.17 6.04
C THR A 12 2.62 -8.18 5.25
N TRP A 13 3.12 -9.41 5.06
CA TRP A 13 2.38 -10.49 4.42
C TRP A 13 1.03 -10.76 5.09
N LYS A 14 1.01 -10.76 6.43
CA LYS A 14 -0.23 -10.98 7.20
C LYS A 14 -1.25 -9.87 6.97
N LEU A 15 -0.82 -8.61 6.94
CA LEU A 15 -1.72 -7.48 6.71
C LEU A 15 -2.26 -7.48 5.29
N LEU A 16 -1.46 -7.80 4.26
CA LEU A 16 -1.92 -7.98 2.89
C LEU A 16 -3.00 -9.08 2.80
N SER A 17 -2.73 -10.23 3.43
CA SER A 17 -3.68 -11.36 3.47
C SER A 17 -4.97 -11.05 4.22
N THR A 18 -4.94 -10.11 5.19
CA THR A 18 -6.09 -9.77 6.05
C THR A 18 -6.90 -8.62 5.48
N TYR A 19 -6.26 -7.68 4.80
CA TYR A 19 -6.86 -6.44 4.28
C TYR A 19 -6.60 -6.31 2.77
N PRO A 20 -7.30 -7.11 1.92
CA PRO A 20 -7.16 -7.00 0.46
C PRO A 20 -7.55 -5.59 -0.01
N HIS A 21 -6.91 -5.11 -1.08
CA HIS A 21 -7.13 -3.79 -1.68
C HIS A 21 -6.82 -2.57 -0.79
N TYR A 22 -6.23 -2.77 0.40
CA TYR A 22 -6.00 -1.66 1.32
C TYR A 22 -4.72 -0.87 1.02
N PHE A 23 -3.67 -1.54 0.54
CA PHE A 23 -2.37 -0.93 0.27
C PHE A 23 -2.15 -0.71 -1.22
N ALA A 24 -1.47 0.40 -1.58
CA ALA A 24 -1.10 0.69 -2.96
C ALA A 24 0.01 -0.23 -3.47
N ALA A 25 0.96 -0.58 -2.63
CA ALA A 25 1.98 -1.59 -2.86
C ALA A 25 2.66 -1.99 -1.55
N ALA A 26 3.40 -3.09 -1.57
CA ALA A 26 4.05 -3.65 -0.39
C ALA A 26 5.48 -4.12 -0.68
N MET A 27 6.34 -4.08 0.36
CA MET A 27 7.70 -4.59 0.25
C MET A 27 8.10 -5.39 1.50
N PRO A 28 7.67 -6.65 1.62
CA PRO A 28 8.15 -7.58 2.63
C PRO A 28 9.56 -8.08 2.27
N CYS A 29 10.51 -8.05 3.22
CA CYS A 29 11.89 -8.47 3.03
C CYS A 29 12.30 -9.48 4.10
N ALA A 30 13.15 -10.47 3.74
CA ALA A 30 13.61 -11.52 4.66
C ALA A 30 12.45 -12.09 5.50
N ALA A 31 11.35 -12.50 4.85
CA ALA A 31 10.08 -12.77 5.51
C ALA A 31 9.41 -14.04 5.01
N ASN A 32 8.56 -14.64 5.87
CA ASN A 32 7.86 -15.87 5.62
C ASN A 32 6.37 -15.64 5.28
N PRO A 33 5.91 -15.93 4.05
CA PRO A 33 4.50 -15.84 3.66
C PRO A 33 3.66 -17.07 4.03
N LYS A 34 4.19 -18.02 4.80
CA LYS A 34 3.48 -19.27 5.13
C LYS A 34 2.11 -19.02 5.75
N GLY A 35 1.09 -19.66 5.20
CA GLY A 35 -0.28 -19.59 5.69
C GLY A 35 -1.04 -18.31 5.31
N MET A 36 -0.50 -17.50 4.40
CA MET A 36 -1.20 -16.33 3.85
C MET A 36 -2.11 -16.74 2.68
N SER A 37 -3.16 -15.95 2.44
CA SER A 37 -4.05 -16.13 1.30
C SER A 37 -3.44 -15.47 0.06
N ALA A 38 -3.11 -16.25 -0.96
CA ALA A 38 -2.59 -15.72 -2.21
C ALA A 38 -3.63 -14.83 -2.93
N ASP A 39 -4.91 -15.25 -2.95
CA ASP A 39 -5.99 -14.47 -3.58
C ASP A 39 -6.13 -13.08 -2.96
N ASN A 40 -6.02 -12.97 -1.63
CA ASN A 40 -6.11 -11.68 -0.95
C ASN A 40 -4.85 -10.82 -1.20
N VAL A 41 -3.66 -11.44 -1.17
CA VAL A 41 -2.39 -10.73 -1.39
C VAL A 41 -2.28 -10.25 -2.83
N ALA A 42 -2.71 -11.03 -3.82
CA ALA A 42 -2.66 -10.69 -5.25
C ALA A 42 -3.52 -9.46 -5.64
N THR A 43 -4.13 -8.79 -4.67
CA THR A 43 -4.81 -7.50 -4.86
C THR A 43 -3.89 -6.29 -4.67
N THR A 44 -2.61 -6.51 -4.36
CA THR A 44 -1.65 -5.46 -3.99
C THR A 44 -0.28 -5.78 -4.59
N PRO A 45 0.28 -4.93 -5.46
CA PRO A 45 1.63 -5.11 -6.00
C PRO A 45 2.69 -5.34 -4.92
N VAL A 46 3.55 -6.34 -5.12
CA VAL A 46 4.53 -6.75 -4.10
C VAL A 46 5.94 -6.78 -4.65
N TYR A 47 6.89 -6.17 -3.95
CA TYR A 47 8.32 -6.37 -4.15
C TYR A 47 8.90 -7.18 -2.98
N ASN A 48 9.24 -8.45 -3.18
CA ASN A 48 9.84 -9.28 -2.15
C ASN A 48 11.34 -9.45 -2.36
N VAL A 49 12.13 -9.25 -1.30
CA VAL A 49 13.60 -9.42 -1.33
C VAL A 49 14.03 -10.47 -0.30
N MET A 50 14.84 -11.42 -0.75
CA MET A 50 15.40 -12.49 0.09
C MET A 50 16.92 -12.58 -0.08
N GLY A 51 17.67 -12.65 1.03
CA GLY A 51 19.10 -12.91 1.02
C GLY A 51 19.39 -14.40 0.89
N LEU A 52 20.32 -14.80 0.00
CA LEU A 52 20.72 -16.21 -0.11
C LEU A 52 21.64 -16.66 1.02
N ALA A 53 22.38 -15.73 1.65
CA ALA A 53 23.19 -15.99 2.85
C ALA A 53 22.40 -15.84 4.17
N ASP A 54 21.08 -15.62 4.09
CA ASP A 54 20.19 -15.54 5.26
C ASP A 54 20.04 -16.93 5.91
N LYS A 55 20.65 -17.12 7.07
CA LYS A 55 20.59 -18.36 7.85
C LYS A 55 19.38 -18.41 8.79
N ILE A 56 18.73 -17.28 9.04
CA ILE A 56 17.54 -17.20 9.91
C ILE A 56 16.30 -17.66 9.13
N MET A 57 16.10 -17.13 7.93
CA MET A 57 15.03 -17.61 7.05
C MET A 57 15.36 -18.98 6.44
N GLY A 58 16.62 -19.22 6.09
CA GLY A 58 17.09 -20.48 5.52
C GLY A 58 16.47 -20.82 4.16
N SER A 59 16.87 -21.98 3.63
CA SER A 59 16.40 -22.48 2.32
C SER A 59 14.90 -22.75 2.29
N ASP A 60 14.37 -23.29 3.40
CA ASP A 60 12.96 -23.73 3.46
C ASP A 60 12.01 -22.55 3.38
N VAL A 61 12.30 -21.46 4.08
CA VAL A 61 11.48 -20.22 3.99
C VAL A 61 11.60 -19.60 2.61
N ARG A 62 12.78 -19.63 2.00
CA ARG A 62 12.93 -19.15 0.60
C ARG A 62 12.09 -19.97 -0.36
N ALA A 63 12.10 -21.29 -0.26
CA ALA A 63 11.27 -22.16 -1.11
C ALA A 63 9.77 -21.88 -0.92
N ILE A 64 9.33 -21.60 0.32
CA ILE A 64 7.96 -21.19 0.60
C ILE A 64 7.67 -19.84 -0.06
N ALA A 65 8.56 -18.86 0.03
CA ALA A 65 8.41 -17.56 -0.59
C ALA A 65 8.34 -17.67 -2.11
N GLU A 66 9.24 -18.44 -2.73
CA GLU A 66 9.25 -18.69 -4.18
C GLU A 66 7.94 -19.32 -4.66
N SER A 67 7.45 -20.34 -3.96
CA SER A 67 6.18 -20.98 -4.28
C SER A 67 5.01 -20.02 -4.15
N PHE A 68 5.02 -19.17 -3.12
CA PHE A 68 3.96 -18.17 -2.90
C PHE A 68 3.99 -17.07 -3.97
N ILE A 69 5.17 -16.58 -4.32
CA ILE A 69 5.36 -15.61 -5.41
C ILE A 69 4.85 -16.17 -6.74
N ALA A 70 5.15 -17.44 -7.04
CA ALA A 70 4.64 -18.10 -8.24
C ALA A 70 3.10 -18.16 -8.26
N GLN A 71 2.45 -18.36 -7.11
CA GLN A 71 0.99 -18.29 -7.02
C GLN A 71 0.47 -16.88 -7.30
N LEU A 72 1.11 -15.84 -6.75
CA LEU A 72 0.73 -14.45 -7.03
C LEU A 72 0.84 -14.12 -8.52
N GLN A 73 1.91 -14.55 -9.18
CA GLN A 73 2.10 -14.38 -10.62
C GLN A 73 1.01 -15.07 -11.45
N LEU A 74 0.60 -16.28 -11.06
CA LEU A 74 -0.50 -17.01 -11.70
C LEU A 74 -1.86 -16.31 -11.55
N LEU A 75 -2.04 -15.59 -10.45
CA LEU A 75 -3.22 -14.76 -10.19
C LEU A 75 -3.18 -13.41 -10.91
N GLY A 76 -2.08 -13.10 -11.62
CA GLY A 76 -1.92 -11.87 -12.40
C GLY A 76 -1.42 -10.65 -11.60
N ASP A 77 -0.91 -10.87 -10.39
CA ASP A 77 -0.34 -9.79 -9.57
C ASP A 77 0.96 -9.23 -10.19
N ASP A 78 1.17 -7.91 -10.05
CA ASP A 78 2.45 -7.27 -10.37
C ASP A 78 3.43 -7.51 -9.22
N VAL A 79 4.17 -8.61 -9.31
CA VAL A 79 5.08 -9.04 -8.27
C VAL A 79 6.53 -9.07 -8.75
N LYS A 80 7.42 -8.50 -7.95
CA LYS A 80 8.88 -8.63 -8.08
C LYS A 80 9.42 -9.52 -6.98
N TYR A 81 10.24 -10.48 -7.37
CA TYR A 81 10.99 -11.33 -6.45
C TYR A 81 12.47 -11.22 -6.77
N GLU A 82 13.26 -10.86 -5.77
CA GLU A 82 14.69 -10.71 -5.91
C GLU A 82 15.43 -11.48 -4.82
N THR A 83 16.42 -12.28 -5.22
CA THR A 83 17.35 -12.93 -4.32
C THR A 83 18.73 -12.32 -4.46
N VAL A 84 19.40 -12.04 -3.32
CA VAL A 84 20.73 -11.42 -3.32
C VAL A 84 21.75 -12.39 -2.71
N PRO A 85 22.79 -12.81 -3.45
CA PRO A 85 23.66 -13.93 -3.06
C PRO A 85 24.30 -13.78 -1.69
N ASP A 86 24.95 -12.66 -1.39
CA ASP A 86 25.79 -12.49 -0.21
C ASP A 86 25.07 -11.77 0.96
N TRP A 87 23.76 -11.59 0.87
CA TRP A 87 23.02 -10.88 1.90
C TRP A 87 22.60 -11.81 3.03
N SER A 88 23.08 -11.48 4.24
CA SER A 88 22.59 -12.07 5.49
C SER A 88 21.18 -11.58 5.80
N HIS A 89 20.59 -12.08 6.88
CA HIS A 89 19.28 -11.66 7.37
C HIS A 89 19.23 -10.15 7.63
N GLU A 90 20.20 -9.65 8.41
CA GLU A 90 20.27 -8.24 8.80
C GLU A 90 20.51 -7.34 7.58
N ILE A 91 21.40 -7.74 6.68
CA ILE A 91 21.68 -6.99 5.44
C ILE A 91 20.43 -6.93 4.60
N THR A 92 19.70 -8.03 4.45
CA THR A 92 18.43 -8.04 3.70
C THR A 92 17.43 -7.08 4.33
N CYS A 93 17.26 -7.08 5.65
CA CYS A 93 16.33 -6.18 6.33
C CYS A 93 16.67 -4.70 6.17
N ILE A 94 17.97 -4.36 6.06
CA ILE A 94 18.42 -2.95 6.03
C ILE A 94 18.58 -2.45 4.59
N GLN A 95 19.19 -3.25 3.71
CA GLN A 95 19.59 -2.80 2.37
C GLN A 95 18.55 -3.03 1.27
N SER A 96 17.43 -3.68 1.59
CA SER A 96 16.36 -3.89 0.63
C SER A 96 15.74 -2.56 0.14
N TYR A 97 15.74 -1.52 0.93
CA TYR A 97 15.08 -0.25 0.63
C TYR A 97 15.93 0.70 -0.21
N SER A 98 16.51 0.19 -1.30
CA SER A 98 17.25 1.02 -2.26
C SER A 98 16.31 1.95 -3.05
N THR A 99 16.84 3.06 -3.55
CA THR A 99 16.09 4.02 -4.38
C THR A 99 15.40 3.33 -5.56
N ALA A 100 16.06 2.39 -6.23
CA ALA A 100 15.48 1.70 -7.38
C ALA A 100 14.24 0.87 -7.01
N ARG A 101 14.30 0.11 -5.89
CA ARG A 101 13.18 -0.70 -5.41
C ARG A 101 12.04 0.17 -4.88
N LEU A 102 12.37 1.23 -4.13
CA LEU A 102 11.38 2.19 -3.61
C LEU A 102 10.69 2.93 -4.75
N ASN A 103 11.39 3.30 -5.82
CA ASN A 103 10.78 3.91 -7.01
C ASN A 103 9.75 2.97 -7.65
N TRP A 104 10.03 1.67 -7.73
CA TRP A 104 9.05 0.71 -8.22
C TRP A 104 7.82 0.64 -7.31
N VAL A 105 8.02 0.55 -5.98
CA VAL A 105 6.91 0.52 -5.01
C VAL A 105 6.04 1.79 -5.11
N PHE A 106 6.66 2.96 -5.15
CA PHE A 106 5.95 4.23 -5.19
C PHE A 106 5.38 4.61 -6.57
N ALA A 107 5.70 3.83 -7.62
CA ALA A 107 5.05 3.99 -8.92
C ALA A 107 3.60 3.46 -8.93
N HIS A 108 3.21 2.67 -7.93
CA HIS A 108 1.85 2.17 -7.80
C HIS A 108 0.98 3.14 -7.01
N SER A 109 -0.31 3.16 -7.31
CA SER A 109 -1.34 3.90 -6.58
C SER A 109 -2.50 2.98 -6.25
N ASN A 110 -3.19 3.26 -5.16
CA ASN A 110 -4.42 2.56 -4.82
C ASN A 110 -5.61 3.49 -5.08
N GLU A 111 -6.25 3.34 -6.23
CA GLU A 111 -7.39 4.16 -6.64
C GLU A 111 -8.60 4.00 -5.71
N LEU A 112 -8.74 2.82 -5.10
CA LEU A 112 -9.84 2.54 -4.16
C LEU A 112 -9.73 3.34 -2.85
N VAL A 113 -8.52 3.81 -2.49
CA VAL A 113 -8.26 4.59 -1.27
C VAL A 113 -8.05 6.07 -1.57
N ASN A 114 -7.89 6.46 -2.81
CA ASN A 114 -7.79 7.88 -3.22
C ASN A 114 -9.14 8.63 -3.08
N GLY A 115 -9.84 8.29 -2.01
CA GLY A 115 -11.17 8.70 -1.63
C GLY A 115 -11.54 10.11 -2.02
N ILE A 116 -12.62 10.39 -2.38
CA ILE A 116 -13.61 11.42 -2.61
C ILE A 116 -14.36 11.14 -3.94
N GLU A 117 -13.71 10.56 -4.97
CA GLU A 117 -14.40 10.21 -6.23
C GLU A 117 -15.24 8.93 -6.14
N SER A 118 -14.96 8.01 -5.21
CA SER A 118 -15.70 6.76 -5.06
C SER A 118 -17.01 6.84 -4.26
N VAL A 119 -17.43 8.00 -3.81
CA VAL A 119 -18.75 8.17 -3.15
C VAL A 119 -19.90 8.17 -4.14
N TYR A 120 -19.62 8.25 -5.42
CA TYR A 120 -20.64 8.20 -6.46
C TYR A 120 -20.57 6.85 -7.19
N SER A 121 -21.37 5.87 -6.74
CA SER A 121 -21.68 4.69 -7.55
C SER A 121 -22.37 5.15 -8.84
N GLU A 122 -21.96 4.59 -9.97
CA GLU A 122 -22.63 4.80 -11.25
C GLU A 122 -24.16 4.64 -11.09
N GLY A 123 -24.89 5.72 -11.32
CA GLY A 123 -26.36 5.74 -11.23
C GLY A 123 -26.95 6.77 -10.27
N GLN A 124 -26.17 7.43 -9.43
CA GLN A 124 -26.64 8.60 -8.68
C GLN A 124 -26.34 9.86 -9.48
N THR A 125 -27.35 10.37 -10.17
CA THR A 125 -27.31 11.75 -10.68
C THR A 125 -27.07 12.70 -9.50
N LEU A 126 -25.98 13.47 -9.57
CA LEU A 126 -25.73 14.57 -8.66
C LEU A 126 -27.03 15.39 -8.55
N PRO A 127 -27.48 15.74 -7.35
CA PRO A 127 -28.46 16.81 -7.24
C PRO A 127 -27.90 18.02 -7.97
N SER A 128 -28.65 18.57 -8.90
CA SER A 128 -28.30 19.77 -9.67
C SER A 128 -28.28 21.02 -8.80
N ASP A 129 -27.85 20.89 -7.55
CA ASP A 129 -27.75 22.00 -6.62
C ASP A 129 -26.47 22.78 -6.89
N ALA A 130 -26.59 23.87 -7.63
CA ALA A 130 -25.56 24.89 -7.78
C ALA A 130 -25.04 25.42 -6.42
N SER A 131 -25.68 25.06 -5.29
CA SER A 131 -25.30 25.40 -3.92
C SER A 131 -24.18 24.52 -3.36
N ALA A 132 -23.91 23.35 -3.95
CA ALA A 132 -22.86 22.45 -3.44
C ALA A 132 -21.44 22.94 -3.79
N SER A 133 -21.28 23.75 -4.85
CA SER A 133 -19.99 24.26 -5.29
C SER A 133 -19.38 25.31 -4.35
N ASP A 134 -20.19 25.98 -3.53
CA ASP A 134 -19.74 27.05 -2.61
C ASP A 134 -19.64 26.57 -1.14
N ALA A 135 -19.66 25.26 -0.91
CA ALA A 135 -19.60 24.70 0.42
C ALA A 135 -18.17 24.74 1.01
N TRP A 136 -18.09 25.10 2.28
CA TRP A 136 -16.87 25.08 3.07
C TRP A 136 -16.83 23.85 3.97
N TYR A 137 -15.65 23.29 4.16
CA TYR A 137 -15.44 22.10 5.00
C TYR A 137 -14.22 22.28 5.89
N THR A 138 -14.27 21.74 7.09
CA THR A 138 -13.07 21.54 7.92
C THR A 138 -12.17 20.46 7.28
N LEU A 139 -10.92 20.35 7.73
CA LEU A 139 -10.02 19.24 7.30
C LEU A 139 -10.54 17.86 7.68
N MET A 140 -11.49 17.76 8.59
CA MET A 140 -12.17 16.52 8.97
C MET A 140 -13.41 16.23 8.11
N GLY A 141 -13.64 17.01 7.04
CA GLY A 141 -14.78 16.82 6.13
C GLY A 141 -16.13 17.33 6.66
N VAL A 142 -16.16 18.01 7.80
CA VAL A 142 -17.39 18.58 8.34
C VAL A 142 -17.75 19.85 7.57
N ARG A 143 -18.96 19.88 6.99
CA ARG A 143 -19.49 21.09 6.30
C ARG A 143 -19.71 22.20 7.30
N VAL A 144 -19.25 23.39 6.95
CA VAL A 144 -19.42 24.60 7.77
C VAL A 144 -19.95 25.76 6.92
N SER A 145 -20.49 26.76 7.55
CA SER A 145 -20.74 28.06 6.91
C SER A 145 -19.41 28.72 6.54
N LYS A 146 -19.42 29.74 5.68
CA LYS A 146 -18.18 30.48 5.35
C LYS A 146 -17.46 30.86 6.64
N PRO A 147 -16.24 30.33 6.88
CA PRO A 147 -15.59 30.52 8.16
C PRO A 147 -15.14 31.96 8.35
N SER A 148 -15.37 32.49 9.54
CA SER A 148 -14.84 33.77 10.02
C SER A 148 -13.68 33.59 11.02
N ALA A 149 -13.50 32.37 11.54
CA ALA A 149 -12.39 32.04 12.43
C ALA A 149 -11.13 31.74 11.62
N PRO A 150 -9.93 32.18 12.07
CA PRO A 150 -8.68 31.80 11.45
C PRO A 150 -8.49 30.28 11.43
N GLY A 151 -8.03 29.75 10.32
CA GLY A 151 -7.85 28.32 10.18
C GLY A 151 -7.65 27.85 8.75
N LEU A 152 -7.44 26.53 8.58
CA LEU A 152 -7.32 25.87 7.28
C LEU A 152 -8.63 25.13 6.97
N TYR A 153 -9.20 25.43 5.82
CA TYR A 153 -10.48 24.89 5.37
C TYR A 153 -10.37 24.34 3.94
N LEU A 154 -11.36 23.59 3.51
CA LEU A 154 -11.54 23.16 2.12
C LEU A 154 -12.68 23.93 1.49
N HIS A 155 -12.45 24.54 0.33
CA HIS A 155 -13.44 25.24 -0.47
C HIS A 155 -13.14 25.03 -1.95
N HIS A 156 -14.15 24.66 -2.74
CA HIS A 156 -13.98 24.27 -4.15
C HIS A 156 -12.89 23.20 -4.37
N GLY A 157 -12.77 22.22 -3.46
CA GLY A 157 -11.74 21.19 -3.53
C GLY A 157 -10.30 21.67 -3.24
N LYS A 158 -10.10 22.92 -2.84
CA LYS A 158 -8.79 23.52 -2.54
C LYS A 158 -8.66 23.84 -1.05
N LYS A 159 -7.45 23.78 -0.53
CA LYS A 159 -7.10 24.25 0.81
C LYS A 159 -7.08 25.78 0.84
N VAL A 160 -7.83 26.38 1.73
CA VAL A 160 -7.93 27.83 1.92
C VAL A 160 -7.57 28.20 3.35
N VAL A 161 -6.65 29.14 3.51
CA VAL A 161 -6.29 29.70 4.83
C VAL A 161 -7.17 30.92 5.07
N VAL A 162 -7.99 30.89 6.11
CA VAL A 162 -8.70 32.04 6.64
C VAL A 162 -7.82 32.69 7.71
N LYS A 163 -7.54 33.97 7.60
CA LYS A 163 -6.71 34.74 8.53
C LYS A 163 -7.57 35.51 9.52
#